data_b51d34152d44225f54256889441352a3
#
_entry.id   b51d34152d44225f54256889441352a3
#
_cell.length_a   1.000
_cell.length_b   1.000
_cell.length_c   1.000
_cell.angle_alpha   90.00
_cell.angle_beta   90.00
_cell.angle_gamma   90.00
#
_symmetry.space_group_name_H-M   'P 1'
#
loop_
_entity.id
_entity.type
_entity.pdbx_description
1 polymer ?
#
loop_
_entity_poly.entity_id
_entity_poly.type
_entity_poly.pdbx_seq_one_letter_code
_entity_poly.pdbx_strand_id
1 'polypeptide(L)'
;MPASPWLQASSDKNTLNPRQQAIIPIAAFTATGDLQRLEPALHQGLEHGLTVNEIKEIFIHSYAYVGFPRALNGINSFIKVMDERQNNGLKDTTGKQASPLPDNYNAIEYGHQTRNALVGRDISNRTTGYAPFVPTIDNFLVRHLFADIFVRDIFSHKDRELITISMLAAMTGTDPQLRGHLGISLRVGFTVEQLGEFMQILNNQVNSVSAQRAFALLKQHKPAGLKPLPIAPLTVAKPGEATIAPADRFTGTARISFRFSSPEDGDFAGGLVEFEAGSRTAWHTHPKGQTLIVVSGTGWAQSEHGDIQTVSKGDVVTIPANTKHWHGATDKTAMAHVAIATSLAGKRVTWLEKVSLNPTDIKNPQ
;
A
#
# COMPACT_ATOMS: atom_id res chain seq x y z
N MET A 1 -29.20 -1.40 17.36
CA MET A 1 -27.73 -1.54 17.29
C MET A 1 -27.15 -0.32 17.98
N PRO A 2 -26.20 -0.44 18.92
CA PRO A 2 -25.62 0.73 19.56
C PRO A 2 -24.75 1.46 18.54
N ALA A 3 -24.89 2.78 18.49
CA ALA A 3 -24.12 3.67 17.64
C ALA A 3 -22.63 3.53 17.95
N SER A 4 -21.81 3.47 16.92
CA SER A 4 -20.35 3.38 17.03
C SER A 4 -19.78 4.57 17.82
N PRO A 5 -18.77 4.36 18.70
CA PRO A 5 -18.22 5.40 19.59
C PRO A 5 -17.48 6.56 18.89
N TRP A 6 -17.42 6.57 17.55
CA TRP A 6 -16.63 7.52 16.75
C TRP A 6 -17.37 8.78 16.29
N LEU A 7 -18.64 8.94 16.66
CA LEU A 7 -19.51 10.05 16.22
C LEU A 7 -19.54 11.24 17.19
N GLN A 8 -18.52 11.46 18.01
CA GLN A 8 -18.33 12.74 18.67
C GLN A 8 -17.36 13.59 17.82
N ALA A 9 -17.92 14.54 17.07
CA ALA A 9 -17.14 15.60 16.45
C ALA A 9 -16.32 16.31 17.53
N SER A 10 -15.04 15.99 17.65
CA SER A 10 -14.15 16.72 18.55
C SER A 10 -13.95 18.11 17.97
N SER A 11 -14.41 19.13 18.69
CA SER A 11 -14.14 20.54 18.42
C SER A 11 -12.70 20.94 18.79
N ASP A 12 -11.83 19.96 18.97
CA ASP A 12 -10.44 20.18 19.34
C ASP A 12 -9.66 20.64 18.10
N LYS A 13 -9.13 21.87 18.16
CA LYS A 13 -8.31 22.48 17.11
C LYS A 13 -7.04 21.68 16.79
N ASN A 14 -6.69 20.71 17.61
CA ASN A 14 -5.47 19.90 17.52
C ASN A 14 -5.68 18.53 16.85
N THR A 15 -6.89 18.19 16.42
CA THR A 15 -7.20 16.94 15.73
C THR A 15 -7.63 17.19 14.27
N LEU A 16 -7.45 16.19 13.43
CA LEU A 16 -8.02 16.17 12.09
C LEU A 16 -9.53 15.87 12.19
N ASN A 17 -10.35 16.62 11.47
CA ASN A 17 -11.77 16.30 11.41
C ASN A 17 -12.01 15.02 10.57
N PRO A 18 -13.20 14.37 10.68
CA PRO A 18 -13.47 13.10 10.00
C PRO A 18 -13.26 13.16 8.48
N ARG A 19 -13.59 14.30 7.82
CA ARG A 19 -13.34 14.49 6.39
C ARG A 19 -11.84 14.49 6.07
N GLN A 20 -11.04 15.18 6.88
CA GLN A 20 -9.58 15.22 6.71
C GLN A 20 -8.95 13.84 6.94
N GLN A 21 -9.42 13.10 7.93
CA GLN A 21 -8.96 11.74 8.18
C GLN A 21 -9.23 10.83 6.97
N ALA A 22 -10.40 10.96 6.33
CA ALA A 22 -10.78 10.15 5.16
C ALA A 22 -10.01 10.52 3.88
N ILE A 23 -9.53 11.77 3.74
CA ILE A 23 -8.67 12.18 2.61
C ILE A 23 -7.40 11.34 2.54
N ILE A 24 -6.83 10.97 3.69
CA ILE A 24 -5.51 10.33 3.77
C ILE A 24 -5.45 8.99 3.04
N PRO A 25 -6.29 7.99 3.37
CA PRO A 25 -6.27 6.71 2.68
C PRO A 25 -6.68 6.82 1.21
N ILE A 26 -7.65 7.68 0.87
CA ILE A 26 -8.06 7.89 -0.53
C ILE A 26 -6.87 8.38 -1.38
N ALA A 27 -6.17 9.41 -0.93
CA ALA A 27 -5.02 9.96 -1.64
C ALA A 27 -3.85 8.96 -1.69
N ALA A 28 -3.56 8.25 -0.59
CA ALA A 28 -2.50 7.27 -0.51
C ALA A 28 -2.74 6.08 -1.45
N PHE A 29 -3.95 5.51 -1.46
CA PHE A 29 -4.28 4.36 -2.33
C PHE A 29 -4.37 4.76 -3.80
N THR A 30 -4.83 5.98 -4.10
CA THR A 30 -4.74 6.53 -5.45
C THR A 30 -3.29 6.59 -5.91
N ALA A 31 -2.38 7.05 -5.05
CA ALA A 31 -0.97 7.21 -5.36
C ALA A 31 -0.24 5.87 -5.54
N THR A 32 -0.61 4.84 -4.81
CA THR A 32 -0.04 3.49 -4.98
C THR A 32 -0.71 2.69 -6.09
N GLY A 33 -1.91 3.08 -6.53
CA GLY A 33 -2.74 2.32 -7.46
C GLY A 33 -3.39 1.08 -6.80
N ASP A 34 -3.55 1.09 -5.49
CA ASP A 34 -4.21 0.04 -4.73
C ASP A 34 -5.73 0.19 -4.78
N LEU A 35 -6.32 -0.24 -5.89
CA LEU A 35 -7.74 -0.09 -6.13
C LEU A 35 -8.59 -0.94 -5.17
N GLN A 36 -8.06 -2.06 -4.69
CA GLN A 36 -8.76 -2.93 -3.75
C GLN A 36 -9.01 -2.25 -2.40
N ARG A 37 -8.04 -1.47 -1.90
CA ARG A 37 -8.20 -0.68 -0.67
C ARG A 37 -8.81 0.69 -0.94
N LEU A 38 -8.72 1.20 -2.16
CA LEU A 38 -9.33 2.49 -2.52
C LEU A 38 -10.86 2.43 -2.48
N GLU A 39 -11.50 1.38 -3.00
CA GLU A 39 -12.96 1.27 -3.03
C GLU A 39 -13.59 1.39 -1.63
N PRO A 40 -13.20 0.61 -0.60
CA PRO A 40 -13.73 0.81 0.75
C PRO A 40 -13.37 2.17 1.36
N ALA A 41 -12.20 2.75 1.04
CA ALA A 41 -11.84 4.09 1.51
C ALA A 41 -12.76 5.19 0.91
N LEU A 42 -13.21 5.04 -0.33
CA LEU A 42 -14.18 5.93 -0.97
C LEU A 42 -15.55 5.86 -0.31
N HIS A 43 -16.05 4.66 0.02
CA HIS A 43 -17.28 4.49 0.80
C HIS A 43 -17.19 5.20 2.15
N GLN A 44 -16.11 4.95 2.89
CA GLN A 44 -15.86 5.59 4.20
C GLN A 44 -15.75 7.11 4.07
N GLY A 45 -15.11 7.61 3.00
CA GLY A 45 -15.00 9.04 2.73
C GLY A 45 -16.34 9.73 2.65
N LEU A 46 -17.29 9.17 1.91
CA LEU A 46 -18.66 9.68 1.80
C LEU A 46 -19.39 9.60 3.16
N GLU A 47 -19.22 8.53 3.90
CA GLU A 47 -19.80 8.35 5.25
C GLU A 47 -19.20 9.33 6.29
N HIS A 48 -17.95 9.71 6.14
CA HIS A 48 -17.27 10.71 6.98
C HIS A 48 -17.52 12.16 6.50
N GLY A 49 -18.43 12.35 5.54
CA GLY A 49 -18.92 13.65 5.12
C GLY A 49 -18.11 14.33 4.01
N LEU A 50 -17.23 13.59 3.30
CA LEU A 50 -16.72 14.08 2.02
C LEU A 50 -17.87 14.11 1.01
N THR A 51 -17.94 15.19 0.25
CA THR A 51 -18.90 15.31 -0.84
C THR A 51 -18.37 14.65 -2.10
N VAL A 52 -19.26 14.34 -3.04
CA VAL A 52 -18.90 13.77 -4.35
C VAL A 52 -17.89 14.68 -5.08
N ASN A 53 -18.09 15.99 -5.03
CA ASN A 53 -17.20 16.94 -5.70
C ASN A 53 -15.84 17.06 -4.99
N GLU A 54 -15.77 16.89 -3.68
CA GLU A 54 -14.49 16.83 -2.96
C GLU A 54 -13.70 15.59 -3.33
N ILE A 55 -14.33 14.41 -3.43
CA ILE A 55 -13.62 13.19 -3.87
C ILE A 55 -13.13 13.35 -5.31
N LYS A 56 -13.95 13.89 -6.21
CA LYS A 56 -13.50 14.23 -7.58
C LYS A 56 -12.28 15.16 -7.55
N GLU A 57 -12.28 16.15 -6.67
CA GLU A 57 -11.19 17.12 -6.55
C GLU A 57 -9.91 16.47 -5.99
N ILE A 58 -10.01 15.42 -5.13
CA ILE A 58 -8.83 14.64 -4.73
C ILE A 58 -8.16 14.04 -5.97
N PHE A 59 -8.92 13.45 -6.90
CA PHE A 59 -8.34 12.88 -8.13
C PHE A 59 -7.78 13.95 -9.07
N ILE A 60 -8.46 15.10 -9.19
CA ILE A 60 -7.97 16.24 -9.97
C ILE A 60 -6.64 16.78 -9.41
N HIS A 61 -6.52 16.83 -8.08
CA HIS A 61 -5.26 17.22 -7.47
C HIS A 61 -4.19 16.14 -7.62
N SER A 62 -4.60 14.88 -7.47
CA SER A 62 -3.68 13.73 -7.49
C SER A 62 -2.97 13.55 -8.83
N TYR A 63 -3.64 13.80 -9.96
CA TYR A 63 -3.04 13.49 -11.25
C TYR A 63 -1.73 14.25 -11.51
N ALA A 64 -1.55 15.42 -10.93
CA ALA A 64 -0.32 16.21 -11.06
C ALA A 64 0.89 15.57 -10.34
N TYR A 65 0.66 14.64 -9.42
CA TYR A 65 1.68 13.93 -8.65
C TYR A 65 1.85 12.48 -9.09
N VAL A 66 0.76 11.82 -9.48
CA VAL A 66 0.74 10.37 -9.76
C VAL A 66 0.49 10.03 -11.23
N GLY A 67 0.30 11.05 -12.07
CA GLY A 67 0.00 10.94 -13.49
C GLY A 67 -1.44 10.53 -13.78
N PHE A 68 -1.86 10.72 -15.03
CA PHE A 68 -3.19 10.35 -15.51
C PHE A 68 -3.57 8.89 -15.25
N PRO A 69 -2.71 7.89 -15.47
CA PRO A 69 -3.14 6.49 -15.34
C PRO A 69 -3.72 6.17 -13.97
N ARG A 70 -3.04 6.55 -12.89
CA ARG A 70 -3.50 6.27 -11.53
C ARG A 70 -4.72 7.10 -11.14
N ALA A 71 -4.74 8.38 -11.53
CA ALA A 71 -5.90 9.25 -11.28
C ALA A 71 -7.16 8.76 -12.02
N LEU A 72 -7.03 8.35 -13.29
CA LEU A 72 -8.15 7.81 -14.08
C LEU A 72 -8.65 6.48 -13.50
N ASN A 73 -7.77 5.60 -13.06
CA ASN A 73 -8.15 4.37 -12.38
C ASN A 73 -8.93 4.67 -11.08
N GLY A 74 -8.47 5.65 -10.29
CA GLY A 74 -9.19 6.10 -9.09
C GLY A 74 -10.58 6.65 -9.41
N ILE A 75 -10.71 7.46 -10.49
CA ILE A 75 -12.00 7.98 -10.96
C ILE A 75 -12.94 6.82 -11.36
N ASN A 76 -12.43 5.81 -12.08
CA ASN A 76 -13.22 4.65 -12.47
C ASN A 76 -13.70 3.83 -11.25
N SER A 77 -12.84 3.65 -10.23
CA SER A 77 -13.26 3.04 -8.96
C SER A 77 -14.34 3.88 -8.27
N PHE A 78 -14.24 5.20 -8.32
CA PHE A 78 -15.25 6.07 -7.71
C PHE A 78 -16.58 6.02 -8.45
N ILE A 79 -16.59 5.94 -9.78
CA ILE A 79 -17.82 5.73 -10.57
C ILE A 79 -18.52 4.45 -10.10
N LYS A 80 -17.77 3.34 -9.99
CA LYS A 80 -18.32 2.07 -9.49
C LYS A 80 -18.93 2.20 -8.09
N VAL A 81 -18.21 2.85 -7.16
CA VAL A 81 -18.70 3.09 -5.81
C VAL A 81 -20.00 3.93 -5.83
N MET A 82 -20.08 4.95 -6.66
CA MET A 82 -21.28 5.78 -6.79
C MET A 82 -22.49 4.97 -7.32
N ASP A 83 -22.26 4.12 -8.34
CA ASP A 83 -23.30 3.25 -8.89
C ASP A 83 -23.79 2.24 -7.84
N GLU A 84 -22.89 1.62 -7.09
CA GLU A 84 -23.23 0.69 -6.01
C GLU A 84 -24.05 1.37 -4.90
N ARG A 85 -23.64 2.57 -4.48
CA ARG A 85 -24.34 3.34 -3.45
C ARG A 85 -25.74 3.77 -3.92
N GLN A 86 -25.84 4.22 -5.15
CA GLN A 86 -27.14 4.58 -5.76
C GLN A 86 -28.09 3.37 -5.86
N ASN A 87 -27.59 2.21 -6.29
CA ASN A 87 -28.35 0.97 -6.36
C ASN A 87 -28.84 0.49 -4.98
N ASN A 88 -28.07 0.79 -3.94
CA ASN A 88 -28.43 0.53 -2.54
C ASN A 88 -29.34 1.63 -1.93
N GLY A 89 -29.79 2.60 -2.72
CA GLY A 89 -30.71 3.66 -2.29
C GLY A 89 -30.05 4.76 -1.45
N LEU A 90 -28.72 4.81 -1.41
CA LEU A 90 -27.98 5.86 -0.69
C LEU A 90 -27.95 7.14 -1.53
N LYS A 91 -28.08 8.28 -0.85
CA LYS A 91 -28.01 9.61 -1.47
C LYS A 91 -26.83 10.39 -0.90
N ASP A 92 -25.79 10.52 -1.69
CA ASP A 92 -24.60 11.24 -1.30
C ASP A 92 -24.69 12.73 -1.64
N THR A 93 -24.13 13.57 -0.77
CA THR A 93 -24.11 15.02 -0.97
C THR A 93 -23.17 15.36 -2.13
N THR A 94 -23.70 16.03 -3.16
CA THR A 94 -22.91 16.42 -4.34
C THR A 94 -21.77 17.40 -3.99
N GLY A 95 -22.02 18.35 -3.09
CA GLY A 95 -21.08 19.39 -2.72
C GLY A 95 -21.03 20.56 -3.73
N LYS A 96 -20.26 21.59 -3.38
CA LYS A 96 -20.08 22.75 -4.27
C LYS A 96 -19.23 22.39 -5.48
N GLN A 97 -19.42 23.11 -6.57
CA GLN A 97 -18.49 23.13 -7.70
C GLN A 97 -17.42 24.20 -7.49
N ALA A 98 -16.29 24.08 -8.19
CA ALA A 98 -15.31 25.14 -8.20
C ALA A 98 -15.90 26.42 -8.77
N SER A 99 -15.56 27.55 -8.15
CA SER A 99 -15.97 28.85 -8.64
C SER A 99 -15.39 29.13 -10.04
N PRO A 100 -16.02 29.97 -10.84
CA PRO A 100 -15.42 30.47 -12.08
C PRO A 100 -14.04 31.08 -11.81
N LEU A 101 -13.19 31.08 -12.83
CA LEU A 101 -11.90 31.77 -12.74
C LEU A 101 -12.12 33.26 -12.47
N PRO A 102 -11.23 33.93 -11.69
CA PRO A 102 -11.29 35.36 -11.47
C PRO A 102 -11.18 36.13 -12.78
N ASP A 103 -11.82 37.31 -12.85
CA ASP A 103 -11.63 38.21 -13.96
C ASP A 103 -10.13 38.60 -14.12
N ASN A 104 -9.65 38.60 -15.34
CA ASN A 104 -8.24 38.86 -15.66
C ASN A 104 -7.26 37.78 -15.08
N TYR A 105 -7.71 36.54 -14.91
CA TYR A 105 -6.87 35.46 -14.44
C TYR A 105 -5.65 35.24 -15.32
N ASN A 106 -4.46 35.39 -14.72
CA ASN A 106 -3.17 35.06 -15.32
C ASN A 106 -2.56 33.86 -14.60
N ALA A 107 -2.55 32.70 -15.24
CA ALA A 107 -2.09 31.43 -14.62
C ALA A 107 -0.62 31.49 -14.17
N ILE A 108 0.25 32.20 -14.88
CA ILE A 108 1.68 32.33 -14.51
C ILE A 108 1.81 33.14 -13.22
N GLU A 109 1.19 34.31 -13.21
CA GLU A 109 1.24 35.21 -12.05
C GLU A 109 0.61 34.58 -10.81
N TYR A 110 -0.61 34.04 -10.95
CA TYR A 110 -1.31 33.34 -9.88
C TYR A 110 -0.49 32.16 -9.34
N GLY A 111 0.10 31.35 -10.23
CA GLY A 111 0.91 30.20 -9.85
C GLY A 111 2.18 30.59 -9.10
N HIS A 112 2.87 31.66 -9.51
CA HIS A 112 4.01 32.19 -8.75
C HIS A 112 3.58 32.68 -7.37
N GLN A 113 2.51 33.45 -7.28
CA GLN A 113 1.97 33.95 -6.01
C GLN A 113 1.61 32.78 -5.07
N THR A 114 0.88 31.80 -5.57
CA THR A 114 0.47 30.61 -4.79
C THR A 114 1.70 29.82 -4.32
N ARG A 115 2.64 29.50 -5.22
CA ARG A 115 3.85 28.76 -4.87
C ARG A 115 4.70 29.48 -3.84
N ASN A 116 4.89 30.79 -4.01
CA ASN A 116 5.66 31.63 -3.09
C ASN A 116 4.99 31.72 -1.70
N ALA A 117 3.66 31.86 -1.66
CA ALA A 117 2.89 31.86 -0.42
C ALA A 117 3.03 30.52 0.33
N LEU A 118 2.90 29.39 -0.36
CA LEU A 118 3.06 28.06 0.23
C LEU A 118 4.47 27.82 0.77
N VAL A 119 5.50 28.20 -0.02
CA VAL A 119 6.91 28.05 0.40
C VAL A 119 7.32 29.12 1.44
N GLY A 120 6.61 30.25 1.49
CA GLY A 120 6.84 31.36 2.42
C GLY A 120 8.02 32.27 2.06
N ARG A 121 8.44 32.23 0.81
CA ARG A 121 9.47 33.11 0.24
C ARG A 121 9.34 33.16 -1.26
N ASP A 122 9.87 34.21 -1.87
CA ASP A 122 9.94 34.29 -3.33
C ASP A 122 10.98 33.28 -3.87
N ILE A 123 10.51 32.41 -4.76
CA ILE A 123 11.31 31.44 -5.48
C ILE A 123 11.11 31.50 -6.99
N SER A 124 10.55 32.60 -7.48
CA SER A 124 10.22 32.79 -8.91
C SER A 124 11.48 32.82 -9.78
N ASN A 125 12.57 33.37 -9.27
CA ASN A 125 13.82 33.57 -10.00
C ASN A 125 14.92 32.61 -9.52
N ARG A 126 14.65 31.30 -9.49
CA ARG A 126 15.65 30.31 -9.12
C ARG A 126 16.77 30.24 -10.14
N THR A 127 18.03 30.29 -9.65
CA THR A 127 19.23 30.17 -10.48
C THR A 127 19.86 28.77 -10.42
N THR A 128 19.35 27.88 -9.56
CA THR A 128 19.89 26.53 -9.38
C THR A 128 18.76 25.49 -9.31
N GLY A 129 19.11 24.23 -9.51
CA GLY A 129 18.17 23.11 -9.46
C GLY A 129 17.45 22.90 -10.78
N TYR A 130 16.29 22.22 -10.73
CA TYR A 130 15.57 21.79 -11.93
C TYR A 130 14.99 22.95 -12.74
N ALA A 131 14.59 24.05 -12.09
CA ALA A 131 13.91 25.16 -12.77
C ALA A 131 14.76 25.81 -13.87
N PRO A 132 16.03 26.24 -13.64
CA PRO A 132 16.86 26.73 -14.72
C PRO A 132 17.38 25.63 -15.67
N PHE A 133 17.47 24.39 -15.22
CA PHE A 133 17.95 23.26 -16.02
C PHE A 133 16.90 22.76 -17.03
N VAL A 134 15.61 22.68 -16.60
CA VAL A 134 14.48 22.32 -17.43
C VAL A 134 13.34 23.34 -17.23
N PRO A 135 13.43 24.55 -17.80
CA PRO A 135 12.46 25.64 -17.56
C PRO A 135 11.02 25.26 -17.92
N THR A 136 10.84 24.37 -18.90
CA THR A 136 9.52 23.89 -19.31
C THR A 136 8.79 23.17 -18.19
N ILE A 137 9.48 22.34 -17.38
CA ILE A 137 8.84 21.64 -16.28
C ILE A 137 8.47 22.59 -15.13
N ASP A 138 9.28 23.61 -14.89
CA ASP A 138 8.95 24.66 -13.90
C ASP A 138 7.73 25.48 -14.36
N ASN A 139 7.63 25.78 -15.65
CA ASN A 139 6.46 26.44 -16.23
C ASN A 139 5.19 25.60 -16.08
N PHE A 140 5.26 24.28 -16.29
CA PHE A 140 4.11 23.39 -16.06
C PHE A 140 3.72 23.37 -14.58
N LEU A 141 4.69 23.30 -13.67
CA LEU A 141 4.41 23.36 -12.22
C LEU A 141 3.72 24.68 -11.84
N VAL A 142 4.25 25.81 -12.30
CA VAL A 142 3.70 27.13 -11.99
C VAL A 142 2.31 27.31 -12.60
N ARG A 143 2.22 27.15 -13.91
CA ARG A 143 1.02 27.47 -14.67
C ARG A 143 -0.12 26.48 -14.41
N HIS A 144 0.21 25.22 -14.23
CA HIS A 144 -0.82 24.18 -14.14
C HIS A 144 -1.07 23.74 -12.72
N LEU A 145 -0.05 23.21 -12.00
CA LEU A 145 -0.27 22.75 -10.63
C LEU A 145 -0.63 23.91 -9.70
N PHE A 146 0.23 24.93 -9.58
CA PHE A 146 0.03 26.04 -8.64
C PHE A 146 -1.00 27.08 -9.10
N ALA A 147 -1.47 27.00 -10.34
CA ALA A 147 -2.50 27.86 -10.88
C ALA A 147 -3.80 27.10 -11.16
N ASP A 148 -3.92 26.39 -12.28
CA ASP A 148 -5.18 25.77 -12.72
C ASP A 148 -5.81 24.82 -11.67
N ILE A 149 -4.99 24.12 -10.88
CA ILE A 149 -5.47 23.23 -9.82
C ILE A 149 -5.70 24.01 -8.52
N PHE A 150 -4.75 24.85 -8.10
CA PHE A 150 -4.83 25.56 -6.82
C PHE A 150 -5.85 26.69 -6.79
N VAL A 151 -6.23 27.28 -7.93
CA VAL A 151 -7.29 28.29 -8.02
C VAL A 151 -8.68 27.70 -7.74
N ARG A 152 -8.85 26.40 -7.87
CA ARG A 152 -10.11 25.70 -7.62
C ARG A 152 -10.37 25.66 -6.11
N ASP A 153 -11.41 26.33 -5.67
CA ASP A 153 -11.74 26.61 -4.26
C ASP A 153 -12.54 25.49 -3.55
N ILE A 154 -12.53 24.25 -4.10
CA ILE A 154 -13.17 23.08 -3.47
C ILE A 154 -12.46 22.74 -2.15
N PHE A 155 -11.13 22.76 -2.15
CA PHE A 155 -10.30 22.55 -0.96
C PHE A 155 -9.51 23.80 -0.60
N SER A 156 -9.31 23.99 0.70
CA SER A 156 -8.31 24.94 1.21
C SER A 156 -6.89 24.50 0.84
N HIS A 157 -5.93 25.43 0.87
CA HIS A 157 -4.51 25.07 0.71
C HIS A 157 -4.06 24.05 1.75
N LYS A 158 -4.62 24.10 2.98
CA LYS A 158 -4.37 23.13 4.04
C LYS A 158 -4.81 21.72 3.63
N ASP A 159 -6.04 21.56 3.13
CA ASP A 159 -6.54 20.26 2.71
C ASP A 159 -5.82 19.74 1.45
N ARG A 160 -5.40 20.63 0.54
CA ARG A 160 -4.56 20.25 -0.61
C ARG A 160 -3.19 19.73 -0.17
N GLU A 161 -2.57 20.34 0.84
CA GLU A 161 -1.32 19.80 1.42
C GLU A 161 -1.54 18.45 2.08
N LEU A 162 -2.69 18.21 2.73
CA LEU A 162 -3.00 16.89 3.29
C LEU A 162 -3.08 15.82 2.20
N ILE A 163 -3.74 16.11 1.07
CA ILE A 163 -3.76 15.21 -0.10
C ILE A 163 -2.34 14.97 -0.59
N THR A 164 -1.55 16.04 -0.75
CA THR A 164 -0.17 15.97 -1.26
C THR A 164 0.74 15.12 -0.37
N ILE A 165 0.77 15.38 0.96
CA ILE A 165 1.64 14.61 1.86
C ILE A 165 1.19 13.16 1.98
N SER A 166 -0.11 12.87 1.83
CA SER A 166 -0.64 11.50 1.82
C SER A 166 -0.15 10.70 0.62
N MET A 167 -0.19 11.31 -0.57
CA MET A 167 0.35 10.70 -1.79
C MET A 167 1.85 10.49 -1.71
N LEU A 168 2.59 11.56 -1.35
CA LEU A 168 4.05 11.53 -1.29
C LEU A 168 4.56 10.54 -0.23
N ALA A 169 3.85 10.40 0.90
CA ALA A 169 4.18 9.42 1.92
C ALA A 169 3.98 7.97 1.43
N ALA A 170 2.97 7.72 0.61
CA ALA A 170 2.67 6.40 0.08
C ALA A 170 3.57 5.99 -1.11
N MET A 171 4.14 6.96 -1.85
CA MET A 171 5.04 6.72 -2.99
C MET A 171 6.49 6.56 -2.53
N THR A 172 7.25 5.68 -3.19
CA THR A 172 8.71 5.56 -3.01
C THR A 172 9.46 6.59 -3.87
N GLY A 173 10.66 7.00 -3.42
CA GLY A 173 11.53 7.90 -4.19
C GLY A 173 11.13 9.38 -4.16
N THR A 174 10.20 9.78 -3.31
CA THR A 174 9.66 11.16 -3.20
C THR A 174 10.06 11.88 -1.91
N ASP A 175 11.09 11.43 -1.21
CA ASP A 175 11.52 11.98 0.09
C ASP A 175 11.83 13.48 0.06
N PRO A 176 12.52 14.02 -0.96
CA PRO A 176 12.77 15.47 -1.02
C PRO A 176 11.48 16.28 -1.11
N GLN A 177 10.50 15.82 -1.90
CA GLN A 177 9.21 16.45 -2.05
C GLN A 177 8.38 16.32 -0.76
N LEU A 178 8.28 15.12 -0.21
CA LEU A 178 7.58 14.88 1.07
C LEU A 178 8.11 15.76 2.18
N ARG A 179 9.44 15.86 2.34
CA ARG A 179 10.05 16.76 3.32
C ARG A 179 9.63 18.21 3.09
N GLY A 180 9.69 18.68 1.84
CA GLY A 180 9.28 20.04 1.50
C GLY A 180 7.82 20.32 1.87
N HIS A 181 6.92 19.43 1.48
CA HIS A 181 5.48 19.57 1.72
C HIS A 181 5.08 19.39 3.21
N LEU A 182 5.81 18.60 4.01
CA LEU A 182 5.63 18.58 5.47
C LEU A 182 5.98 19.95 6.10
N GLY A 183 7.00 20.64 5.59
CA GLY A 183 7.29 22.02 6.00
C GLY A 183 6.22 23.01 5.56
N ILE A 184 5.67 22.85 4.36
CA ILE A 184 4.52 23.65 3.88
C ILE A 184 3.28 23.36 4.73
N SER A 185 3.02 22.11 5.09
CA SER A 185 1.89 21.72 5.95
C SER A 185 1.90 22.46 7.28
N LEU A 186 3.06 22.57 7.93
CA LEU A 186 3.21 23.38 9.14
C LEU A 186 2.89 24.88 8.87
N ARG A 187 3.33 25.39 7.73
CA ARG A 187 3.10 26.79 7.35
C ARG A 187 1.62 27.11 7.04
N VAL A 188 0.90 26.21 6.37
CA VAL A 188 -0.53 26.40 6.08
C VAL A 188 -1.43 26.11 7.29
N GLY A 189 -0.82 25.84 8.47
CA GLY A 189 -1.52 25.81 9.76
C GLY A 189 -1.91 24.42 10.24
N PHE A 190 -1.22 23.35 9.82
CA PHE A 190 -1.28 22.09 10.55
C PHE A 190 -0.51 22.21 11.86
N THR A 191 -1.12 21.74 12.95
CA THR A 191 -0.40 21.57 14.20
C THR A 191 0.45 20.32 14.17
N VAL A 192 1.42 20.22 15.08
CA VAL A 192 2.28 19.02 15.21
C VAL A 192 1.45 17.81 15.60
N GLU A 193 0.40 18.02 16.41
CA GLU A 193 -0.55 16.99 16.84
C GLU A 193 -1.35 16.47 15.65
N GLN A 194 -1.86 17.36 14.78
CA GLN A 194 -2.56 16.96 13.56
C GLN A 194 -1.66 16.17 12.59
N LEU A 195 -0.38 16.56 12.46
CA LEU A 195 0.58 15.78 11.66
C LEU A 195 0.95 14.46 12.33
N GLY A 196 0.96 14.40 13.65
CA GLY A 196 1.07 13.16 14.43
C GLY A 196 -0.09 12.21 14.15
N GLU A 197 -1.32 12.71 14.15
CA GLU A 197 -2.52 11.96 13.82
C GLU A 197 -2.53 11.48 12.36
N PHE A 198 -2.12 12.34 11.41
CA PHE A 198 -1.87 11.96 10.01
C PHE A 198 -0.97 10.72 9.90
N MET A 199 0.14 10.71 10.63
CA MET A 199 1.07 9.58 10.63
C MET A 199 0.47 8.34 11.29
N GLN A 200 -0.35 8.47 12.33
CA GLN A 200 -1.07 7.35 12.93
C GLN A 200 -2.07 6.74 11.95
N ILE A 201 -2.80 7.57 11.19
CA ILE A 201 -3.72 7.10 10.17
C ILE A 201 -2.95 6.37 9.04
N LEU A 202 -1.82 6.93 8.58
CA LEU A 202 -0.95 6.23 7.63
C LEU A 202 -0.50 4.87 8.17
N ASN A 203 -0.04 4.82 9.43
CA ASN A 203 0.40 3.59 10.08
C ASN A 203 -0.68 2.52 10.12
N ASN A 204 -1.90 2.92 10.48
CA ASN A 204 -2.99 1.99 10.76
C ASN A 204 -3.78 1.60 9.50
N GLN A 205 -3.87 2.48 8.51
CA GLN A 205 -4.74 2.28 7.35
C GLN A 205 -3.98 2.11 6.03
N VAL A 206 -2.72 2.57 5.94
CA VAL A 206 -1.92 2.45 4.72
C VAL A 206 -0.78 1.46 4.92
N ASN A 207 0.29 1.85 5.60
CA ASN A 207 1.35 0.96 6.08
C ASN A 207 2.32 1.72 7.01
N SER A 208 3.03 0.99 7.87
CA SER A 208 3.98 1.55 8.84
C SER A 208 5.21 2.19 8.20
N VAL A 209 5.65 1.69 7.05
CA VAL A 209 6.83 2.23 6.34
C VAL A 209 6.57 3.67 5.90
N SER A 210 5.41 3.96 5.32
CA SER A 210 4.99 5.32 4.93
C SER A 210 4.93 6.26 6.13
N ALA A 211 4.35 5.79 7.25
CA ALA A 211 4.23 6.56 8.48
C ALA A 211 5.61 6.89 9.10
N GLN A 212 6.48 5.89 9.24
CA GLN A 212 7.84 6.06 9.78
C GLN A 212 8.69 6.98 8.91
N ARG A 213 8.57 6.88 7.57
CA ARG A 213 9.25 7.74 6.63
C ARG A 213 8.78 9.20 6.77
N ALA A 214 7.48 9.44 6.81
CA ALA A 214 6.91 10.77 7.04
C ALA A 214 7.36 11.35 8.38
N PHE A 215 7.35 10.54 9.45
CA PHE A 215 7.84 10.95 10.77
C PHE A 215 9.33 11.36 10.74
N ALA A 216 10.18 10.54 10.15
CA ALA A 216 11.62 10.82 10.05
C ALA A 216 11.91 12.12 9.29
N LEU A 217 11.15 12.40 8.24
CA LEU A 217 11.27 13.63 7.44
C LEU A 217 10.70 14.85 8.18
N LEU A 218 9.56 14.74 8.88
CA LEU A 218 9.01 15.81 9.69
C LEU A 218 9.95 16.20 10.82
N LYS A 219 10.59 15.22 11.48
CA LYS A 219 11.58 15.46 12.55
C LYS A 219 12.73 16.38 12.11
N GLN A 220 13.09 16.39 10.81
CA GLN A 220 14.13 17.27 10.28
C GLN A 220 13.75 18.76 10.35
N HIS A 221 12.46 19.09 10.39
CA HIS A 221 11.97 20.46 10.60
C HIS A 221 12.02 20.91 12.07
N LYS A 222 12.39 20.00 13.00
CA LYS A 222 12.52 20.24 14.45
C LYS A 222 11.25 20.88 15.06
N PRO A 223 10.04 20.42 14.74
CA PRO A 223 8.84 20.99 15.32
C PRO A 223 8.78 20.66 16.81
N ALA A 224 8.43 21.67 17.64
CA ALA A 224 8.25 21.45 19.06
C ALA A 224 7.03 20.56 19.33
N GLY A 225 7.13 19.63 20.28
CA GLY A 225 6.01 18.78 20.70
C GLY A 225 5.79 17.51 19.85
N LEU A 226 6.60 17.24 18.82
CA LEU A 226 6.48 16.01 18.04
C LEU A 226 6.70 14.77 18.93
N LYS A 227 5.66 13.97 19.10
CA LYS A 227 5.70 12.71 19.87
C LYS A 227 6.11 11.56 18.95
N PRO A 228 6.91 10.60 19.44
CA PRO A 228 7.21 9.38 18.68
C PRO A 228 5.93 8.64 18.26
N LEU A 229 5.98 8.02 17.08
CA LEU A 229 4.89 7.10 16.68
C LEU A 229 4.84 5.93 17.67
N PRO A 230 3.66 5.45 18.02
CA PRO A 230 3.53 4.21 18.77
C PRO A 230 4.25 3.07 18.05
N ILE A 231 5.17 2.42 18.73
CA ILE A 231 5.79 1.20 18.22
C ILE A 231 4.82 0.06 18.52
N ALA A 232 4.39 -0.66 17.49
CA ALA A 232 3.60 -1.85 17.69
C ALA A 232 4.41 -2.86 18.55
N PRO A 233 3.81 -3.43 19.61
CA PRO A 233 4.51 -4.40 20.43
C PRO A 233 4.85 -5.65 19.61
N LEU A 234 5.98 -6.30 19.94
CA LEU A 234 6.32 -7.58 19.36
C LEU A 234 5.20 -8.59 19.62
N THR A 235 4.73 -9.23 18.57
CA THR A 235 3.74 -10.29 18.66
C THR A 235 4.45 -11.63 18.57
N VAL A 236 4.29 -12.47 19.61
CA VAL A 236 4.79 -13.84 19.61
C VAL A 236 3.62 -14.78 19.31
N ALA A 237 3.58 -15.29 18.08
CA ALA A 237 2.64 -16.33 17.73
C ALA A 237 3.14 -17.67 18.29
N LYS A 238 2.27 -18.41 18.99
CA LYS A 238 2.55 -19.79 19.42
C LYS A 238 2.16 -20.75 18.30
N PRO A 239 2.88 -21.88 18.12
CA PRO A 239 2.43 -22.92 17.21
C PRO A 239 1.00 -23.34 17.57
N GLY A 240 0.11 -23.35 16.58
CA GLY A 240 -1.21 -23.96 16.71
C GLY A 240 -1.14 -25.49 16.52
N GLU A 241 -2.26 -26.16 16.69
CA GLU A 241 -2.36 -27.57 16.36
C GLU A 241 -2.07 -27.82 14.88
N ALA A 242 -1.32 -28.90 14.60
CA ALA A 242 -1.04 -29.30 13.23
C ALA A 242 -2.32 -29.79 12.55
N THR A 243 -2.60 -29.30 11.35
CA THR A 243 -3.73 -29.77 10.53
C THR A 243 -3.23 -30.68 9.42
N ILE A 244 -3.96 -31.75 9.13
CA ILE A 244 -3.65 -32.61 7.99
C ILE A 244 -3.83 -31.81 6.71
N ALA A 245 -2.84 -31.91 5.83
CA ALA A 245 -2.88 -31.22 4.54
C ALA A 245 -3.97 -31.84 3.63
N PRO A 246 -4.66 -31.02 2.81
CA PRO A 246 -5.75 -31.50 1.95
C PRO A 246 -5.28 -32.56 0.96
N ALA A 247 -6.00 -33.68 0.87
CA ALA A 247 -5.65 -34.81 0.03
C ALA A 247 -5.74 -34.52 -1.49
N ASP A 248 -6.43 -33.46 -1.90
CA ASP A 248 -6.46 -32.98 -3.29
C ASP A 248 -5.14 -32.29 -3.72
N ARG A 249 -4.37 -31.79 -2.76
CA ARG A 249 -3.13 -31.01 -2.96
C ARG A 249 -1.87 -31.75 -2.52
N PHE A 250 -2.02 -32.85 -1.81
CA PHE A 250 -0.90 -33.65 -1.30
C PHE A 250 -1.11 -35.13 -1.60
N THR A 251 -0.01 -35.84 -1.80
CA THR A 251 0.04 -37.29 -1.84
C THR A 251 0.71 -37.75 -0.56
N GLY A 252 0.17 -38.83 0.07
CA GLY A 252 0.63 -39.29 1.38
C GLY A 252 0.14 -38.40 2.52
N THR A 253 0.81 -38.44 3.64
CA THR A 253 0.47 -37.69 4.85
C THR A 253 1.40 -36.50 5.02
N ALA A 254 0.85 -35.32 5.00
CA ALA A 254 1.56 -34.09 5.37
C ALA A 254 0.75 -33.34 6.44
N ARG A 255 1.44 -32.60 7.31
CA ARG A 255 0.84 -31.78 8.35
C ARG A 255 1.33 -30.36 8.20
N ILE A 256 0.42 -29.41 8.38
CA ILE A 256 0.74 -27.97 8.36
C ILE A 256 0.49 -27.44 9.77
N SER A 257 1.57 -27.08 10.43
CA SER A 257 1.56 -26.40 11.72
C SER A 257 1.99 -24.95 11.54
N PHE A 258 2.40 -24.28 12.54
CA PHE A 258 2.90 -22.90 12.56
C PHE A 258 2.67 -22.12 11.25
N ARG A 259 1.62 -21.28 11.25
CA ARG A 259 1.30 -20.40 10.12
C ARG A 259 1.55 -18.96 10.52
N PHE A 260 2.16 -18.20 9.64
CA PHE A 260 2.42 -16.77 9.83
C PHE A 260 2.12 -16.00 8.55
N SER A 261 1.86 -14.71 8.70
CA SER A 261 1.69 -13.79 7.57
C SER A 261 2.24 -12.42 7.94
N SER A 262 2.51 -11.60 6.92
CA SER A 262 2.79 -10.18 7.13
C SER A 262 1.66 -9.55 7.94
N PRO A 263 1.98 -8.79 9.00
CA PRO A 263 0.96 -8.21 9.87
C PRO A 263 0.17 -7.08 9.23
N GLU A 264 0.71 -6.41 8.21
CA GLU A 264 0.14 -5.16 7.68
C GLU A 264 -0.69 -5.36 6.42
N ASP A 265 -0.23 -6.18 5.48
CA ASP A 265 -0.84 -6.33 4.16
C ASP A 265 -1.12 -7.78 3.77
N GLY A 266 -0.63 -8.73 4.56
CA GLY A 266 -0.71 -10.15 4.24
C GLY A 266 0.04 -10.54 2.96
N ASP A 267 0.92 -9.68 2.47
CA ASP A 267 1.63 -9.86 1.21
C ASP A 267 2.43 -11.16 1.21
N PHE A 268 3.14 -11.49 2.29
CA PHE A 268 3.74 -12.80 2.45
C PHE A 268 3.06 -13.63 3.54
N ALA A 269 3.04 -14.93 3.33
CA ALA A 269 2.65 -15.87 4.35
C ALA A 269 3.48 -17.13 4.25
N GLY A 270 3.54 -17.85 5.33
CA GLY A 270 4.26 -19.12 5.38
C GLY A 270 3.73 -20.04 6.45
N GLY A 271 4.35 -21.21 6.54
CA GLY A 271 4.03 -22.21 7.53
C GLY A 271 5.05 -23.33 7.53
N LEU A 272 5.09 -24.06 8.63
CA LEU A 272 5.83 -25.32 8.72
C LEU A 272 4.99 -26.43 8.11
N VAL A 273 5.57 -27.12 7.14
CA VAL A 273 4.98 -28.29 6.48
C VAL A 273 5.85 -29.51 6.78
N GLU A 274 5.26 -30.52 7.38
CA GLU A 274 5.91 -31.75 7.77
C GLU A 274 5.37 -32.89 6.89
N PHE A 275 6.24 -33.60 6.20
CA PHE A 275 5.94 -34.70 5.31
C PHE A 275 6.41 -36.02 5.91
N GLU A 276 5.53 -37.01 6.01
CA GLU A 276 5.92 -38.37 6.23
C GLU A 276 6.67 -38.95 5.03
N ALA A 277 7.47 -40.00 5.20
CA ALA A 277 8.17 -40.61 4.08
C ALA A 277 7.21 -40.93 2.90
N GLY A 278 7.61 -40.65 1.68
CA GLY A 278 6.80 -40.81 0.48
C GLY A 278 5.76 -39.70 0.22
N SER A 279 5.60 -38.75 1.13
CA SER A 279 4.60 -37.67 1.00
C SER A 279 5.15 -36.48 0.26
N ARG A 280 4.31 -35.84 -0.58
CA ARG A 280 4.70 -34.69 -1.41
C ARG A 280 3.52 -33.83 -1.79
N THR A 281 3.80 -32.59 -2.22
CA THR A 281 2.79 -31.71 -2.81
C THR A 281 2.36 -32.18 -4.20
N ALA A 282 1.20 -31.76 -4.65
CA ALA A 282 0.89 -31.70 -6.09
C ALA A 282 1.81 -30.68 -6.81
N TRP A 283 1.84 -30.71 -8.11
CA TRP A 283 2.42 -29.63 -8.91
C TRP A 283 1.70 -28.31 -8.59
N HIS A 284 2.44 -27.22 -8.47
CA HIS A 284 1.85 -25.91 -8.20
C HIS A 284 2.78 -24.77 -8.66
N THR A 285 2.25 -23.56 -8.67
CA THR A 285 3.00 -22.34 -8.98
C THR A 285 2.71 -21.26 -7.95
N HIS A 286 3.67 -20.33 -7.78
CA HIS A 286 3.52 -19.12 -6.97
C HIS A 286 3.76 -17.87 -7.83
N PRO A 287 2.87 -16.88 -7.84
CA PRO A 287 2.98 -15.72 -8.75
C PRO A 287 4.21 -14.85 -8.50
N LYS A 288 4.74 -14.84 -7.29
CA LYS A 288 5.98 -14.12 -6.91
C LYS A 288 7.10 -15.06 -6.46
N GLY A 289 6.98 -16.37 -6.73
CA GLY A 289 7.92 -17.38 -6.27
C GLY A 289 7.69 -17.88 -4.85
N GLN A 290 8.53 -18.82 -4.43
CA GLN A 290 8.49 -19.43 -3.11
C GLN A 290 9.90 -19.65 -2.57
N THR A 291 10.06 -19.55 -1.26
CA THR A 291 11.28 -19.97 -0.56
C THR A 291 10.93 -21.09 0.42
N LEU A 292 11.70 -22.17 0.39
CA LEU A 292 11.62 -23.27 1.36
C LEU A 292 12.89 -23.28 2.19
N ILE A 293 12.75 -23.38 3.51
CA ILE A 293 13.87 -23.57 4.45
C ILE A 293 13.69 -24.94 5.06
N VAL A 294 14.55 -25.89 4.71
CA VAL A 294 14.46 -27.25 5.24
C VAL A 294 14.94 -27.26 6.70
N VAL A 295 14.06 -27.61 7.62
CA VAL A 295 14.33 -27.58 9.06
C VAL A 295 14.61 -28.94 9.64
N SER A 296 14.17 -30.04 8.98
CA SER A 296 14.50 -31.40 9.38
C SER A 296 14.38 -32.40 8.23
N GLY A 297 15.12 -33.49 8.32
CA GLY A 297 15.07 -34.61 7.40
C GLY A 297 15.68 -34.32 6.03
N THR A 298 15.32 -35.19 5.07
CA THR A 298 15.77 -35.09 3.66
C THR A 298 14.57 -35.31 2.77
N GLY A 299 14.48 -34.51 1.70
CA GLY A 299 13.39 -34.55 0.76
C GLY A 299 13.84 -34.27 -0.66
N TRP A 300 12.88 -34.07 -1.53
CA TRP A 300 13.05 -33.76 -2.94
C TRP A 300 12.30 -32.49 -3.31
N ALA A 301 12.87 -31.77 -4.26
CA ALA A 301 12.23 -30.67 -4.95
C ALA A 301 12.52 -30.77 -6.45
N GLN A 302 11.55 -30.41 -7.29
CA GLN A 302 11.69 -30.46 -8.74
C GLN A 302 10.89 -29.36 -9.39
N SER A 303 11.49 -28.65 -10.33
CA SER A 303 10.78 -27.81 -11.30
C SER A 303 10.36 -28.60 -12.54
N GLU A 304 9.30 -28.17 -13.22
CA GLU A 304 8.91 -28.77 -14.51
C GLU A 304 10.09 -28.79 -15.47
N HIS A 305 10.33 -29.92 -16.09
CA HIS A 305 11.47 -30.20 -17.00
C HIS A 305 12.87 -30.20 -16.34
N GLY A 306 12.96 -30.03 -15.01
CA GLY A 306 14.23 -30.13 -14.26
C GLY A 306 14.45 -31.50 -13.65
N ASP A 307 15.69 -31.79 -13.25
CA ASP A 307 16.02 -32.99 -12.47
C ASP A 307 15.47 -32.86 -11.04
N ILE A 308 15.14 -33.99 -10.42
CA ILE A 308 14.81 -34.06 -9.00
C ILE A 308 16.07 -33.71 -8.20
N GLN A 309 15.98 -32.71 -7.34
CA GLN A 309 17.06 -32.31 -6.46
C GLN A 309 16.79 -32.80 -5.04
N THR A 310 17.80 -33.40 -4.43
CA THR A 310 17.77 -33.78 -3.02
C THR A 310 18.05 -32.54 -2.17
N VAL A 311 17.21 -32.32 -1.17
CA VAL A 311 17.33 -31.21 -0.22
C VAL A 311 17.35 -31.74 1.20
N SER A 312 18.19 -31.19 2.07
CA SER A 312 18.42 -31.67 3.42
C SER A 312 18.34 -30.53 4.43
N LYS A 313 18.24 -30.87 5.70
CA LYS A 313 18.22 -29.90 6.80
C LYS A 313 19.30 -28.83 6.64
N GLY A 314 18.89 -27.56 6.65
CA GLY A 314 19.75 -26.38 6.48
C GLY A 314 19.73 -25.80 5.07
N ASP A 315 19.24 -26.55 4.07
CA ASP A 315 19.15 -26.06 2.71
C ASP A 315 18.02 -25.03 2.56
N VAL A 316 18.25 -24.09 1.65
CA VAL A 316 17.28 -23.07 1.23
C VAL A 316 17.00 -23.28 -0.26
N VAL A 317 15.76 -23.59 -0.60
CA VAL A 317 15.32 -23.75 -1.98
C VAL A 317 14.62 -22.46 -2.41
N THR A 318 15.13 -21.81 -3.45
CA THR A 318 14.49 -20.63 -4.05
C THR A 318 13.82 -21.03 -5.36
N ILE A 319 12.51 -20.83 -5.43
CA ILE A 319 11.68 -21.16 -6.58
C ILE A 319 11.25 -19.83 -7.23
N PRO A 320 11.65 -19.57 -8.50
CA PRO A 320 11.28 -18.33 -9.18
C PRO A 320 9.77 -18.18 -9.39
N ALA A 321 9.35 -16.93 -9.66
CA ALA A 321 7.95 -16.63 -9.94
C ALA A 321 7.38 -17.48 -11.08
N ASN A 322 6.15 -17.96 -10.90
CA ASN A 322 5.40 -18.76 -11.88
C ASN A 322 6.06 -20.09 -12.28
N THR A 323 7.12 -20.53 -11.61
CA THR A 323 7.74 -21.82 -11.87
C THR A 323 6.84 -22.93 -11.37
N LYS A 324 6.43 -23.85 -12.26
CA LYS A 324 5.71 -25.08 -11.90
C LYS A 324 6.68 -26.03 -11.22
N HIS A 325 6.36 -26.44 -10.01
CA HIS A 325 7.24 -27.26 -9.16
C HIS A 325 6.45 -28.07 -8.17
N TRP A 326 7.13 -29.03 -7.56
CA TRP A 326 6.68 -29.78 -6.40
C TRP A 326 7.83 -30.02 -5.43
N HIS A 327 7.50 -30.35 -4.18
CA HIS A 327 8.45 -30.72 -3.14
C HIS A 327 7.81 -31.67 -2.13
N GLY A 328 8.64 -32.40 -1.41
CA GLY A 328 8.19 -33.36 -0.40
C GLY A 328 9.31 -34.19 0.18
N ALA A 329 8.94 -35.19 0.98
CA ALA A 329 9.85 -36.16 1.58
C ALA A 329 10.38 -37.15 0.53
N THR A 330 11.53 -37.78 0.80
CA THR A 330 11.93 -38.95 0.00
C THR A 330 11.01 -40.12 0.29
N ASP A 331 11.13 -41.20 -0.46
CA ASP A 331 10.39 -42.45 -0.21
C ASP A 331 10.78 -43.12 1.12
N LYS A 332 11.94 -42.79 1.68
CA LYS A 332 12.54 -43.44 2.88
C LYS A 332 12.61 -42.54 4.09
N THR A 333 12.62 -41.23 3.93
CA THR A 333 12.86 -40.29 5.03
C THR A 333 11.78 -39.23 5.07
N ALA A 334 11.31 -38.87 6.26
CA ALA A 334 10.47 -37.74 6.49
C ALA A 334 11.25 -36.43 6.28
N MET A 335 10.54 -35.34 5.95
CA MET A 335 11.13 -34.01 5.77
C MET A 335 10.18 -32.92 6.30
N ALA A 336 10.73 -31.89 6.89
CA ALA A 336 9.97 -30.69 7.20
C ALA A 336 10.69 -29.44 6.69
N HIS A 337 9.91 -28.50 6.20
CA HIS A 337 10.40 -27.19 5.80
C HIS A 337 9.45 -26.07 6.22
N VAL A 338 9.99 -24.86 6.38
CA VAL A 338 9.20 -23.63 6.40
C VAL A 338 9.04 -23.16 4.96
N ALA A 339 7.78 -23.05 4.50
CA ALA A 339 7.45 -22.48 3.21
C ALA A 339 7.06 -21.02 3.36
N ILE A 340 7.60 -20.14 2.51
CA ILE A 340 7.29 -18.71 2.47
C ILE A 340 6.92 -18.33 1.04
N ALA A 341 5.77 -17.70 0.84
CA ALA A 341 5.34 -17.21 -0.46
C ALA A 341 4.64 -15.86 -0.33
N THR A 342 4.83 -15.02 -1.35
CA THR A 342 4.23 -13.67 -1.44
C THR A 342 2.99 -13.71 -2.32
N SER A 343 1.96 -12.93 -1.98
CA SER A 343 0.75 -12.82 -2.79
C SER A 343 0.91 -11.82 -3.95
N LEU A 344 0.12 -12.04 -4.99
CA LEU A 344 -0.13 -11.08 -6.05
C LEU A 344 -1.65 -10.99 -6.26
N ALA A 345 -2.21 -9.80 -6.05
CA ALA A 345 -3.68 -9.59 -6.09
C ALA A 345 -4.45 -10.61 -5.23
N GLY A 346 -3.97 -10.86 -4.01
CA GLY A 346 -4.59 -11.79 -3.05
C GLY A 346 -4.35 -13.28 -3.32
N LYS A 347 -3.71 -13.65 -4.43
CA LYS A 347 -3.43 -15.04 -4.80
C LYS A 347 -1.98 -15.39 -4.49
N ARG A 348 -1.73 -16.49 -3.73
CA ARG A 348 -0.37 -16.97 -3.38
C ARG A 348 0.03 -18.22 -4.13
N VAL A 349 -0.91 -19.09 -4.46
CA VAL A 349 -0.63 -20.41 -5.05
C VAL A 349 -1.70 -20.80 -6.06
N THR A 350 -1.27 -21.46 -7.13
CA THR A 350 -2.15 -22.17 -8.07
C THR A 350 -1.79 -23.64 -8.01
N TRP A 351 -2.72 -24.47 -7.53
CA TRP A 351 -2.57 -25.91 -7.48
C TRP A 351 -2.88 -26.54 -8.84
N LEU A 352 -2.13 -27.55 -9.21
CA LEU A 352 -2.22 -28.28 -10.46
C LEU A 352 -2.38 -29.80 -10.18
N GLU A 353 -2.02 -30.64 -11.15
CA GLU A 353 -2.13 -32.09 -11.07
C GLU A 353 -1.19 -32.72 -10.02
N LYS A 354 -1.53 -33.91 -9.55
CA LYS A 354 -0.66 -34.68 -8.66
C LYS A 354 0.59 -35.17 -9.36
N VAL A 355 1.67 -35.25 -8.60
CA VAL A 355 2.95 -35.77 -9.09
C VAL A 355 2.89 -37.28 -9.21
N SER A 356 3.15 -37.80 -10.41
CA SER A 356 3.44 -39.22 -10.65
C SER A 356 4.94 -39.39 -10.73
N LEU A 357 5.54 -40.11 -9.78
CA LEU A 357 6.95 -40.45 -9.84
C LEU A 357 7.10 -41.84 -10.44
N ASN A 358 7.87 -41.95 -11.52
CA ASN A 358 8.35 -43.27 -11.96
C ASN A 358 9.65 -43.59 -11.23
N PRO A 359 9.91 -44.85 -10.87
CA PRO A 359 11.17 -45.24 -10.21
C PRO A 359 12.43 -44.85 -10.98
N THR A 360 12.32 -44.66 -12.29
CA THR A 360 13.41 -44.27 -13.21
C THR A 360 13.74 -42.75 -13.17
N ASP A 361 12.83 -41.92 -12.60
CA ASP A 361 13.02 -40.48 -12.53
C ASP A 361 13.94 -40.07 -11.37
N ILE A 362 14.14 -41.01 -10.43
CA ILE A 362 15.01 -40.82 -9.27
C ILE A 362 16.41 -41.28 -9.65
N LYS A 363 17.18 -40.42 -10.27
CA LYS A 363 18.63 -40.68 -10.41
C LYS A 363 19.23 -40.64 -9.00
N ASN A 364 19.85 -41.74 -8.55
CA ASN A 364 20.59 -41.80 -7.30
C ASN A 364 21.63 -40.63 -7.30
N PRO A 365 21.57 -39.69 -6.39
CA PRO A 365 22.69 -38.78 -6.19
C PRO A 365 23.85 -39.59 -5.62
N GLN A 366 24.99 -39.56 -6.29
CA GLN A 366 26.26 -40.09 -5.75
C GLN A 366 26.69 -39.22 -4.56
#